data_2a5202b75661f7e243c01d606cc772c9
#
_entry.id   2a5202b75661f7e243c01d606cc772c9
#
_cell.length_a   1.000
_cell.length_b   1.000
_cell.length_c   1.000
_cell.angle_alpha   90.00
_cell.angle_beta   90.00
_cell.angle_gamma   90.00
#
_symmetry.space_group_name_H-M   'P 1'
#
loop_
_entity.id
_entity.type
_entity.pdbx_description
1 polymer ?
#
loop_
_entity_poly.entity_id
_entity_poly.type
_entity_poly.pdbx_seq_one_letter_code
_entity_poly.pdbx_strand_id
1 'polypeptide(L)'
;GSFYWHFRDREDLLEAMLDAWESGHVDWNVDEREVHRDPAGRWAGLVELLSSATKSSLDVAIFSWAREDEKVGQRVSEIEKRRSAHLEQVFREIGFTPEQAEEWSQSAMLVYLGWVDRATRDATFREFGPSLAEVLSRFVLAASCLASQEVLRQ
;
A
#
# COMPACT_ATOMS: atom_id res chain seq x y z
N GLY A 1 -3.12 31.43 -18.29
CA GLY A 1 -2.70 32.35 -17.26
C GLY A 1 -2.60 31.83 -15.83
N SER A 2 -3.40 30.84 -15.42
CA SER A 2 -3.50 30.47 -14.00
C SER A 2 -2.31 29.64 -13.48
N PHE A 3 -1.68 28.86 -14.31
CA PHE A 3 -0.60 27.94 -13.96
C PHE A 3 0.63 28.66 -13.33
N TYR A 4 1.11 29.72 -13.97
CA TYR A 4 2.30 30.48 -13.56
C TYR A 4 2.13 31.34 -12.27
N TRP A 5 0.93 31.35 -11.70
CA TRP A 5 0.71 31.99 -10.41
C TRP A 5 1.04 31.08 -9.20
N HIS A 6 1.03 29.77 -9.43
CA HIS A 6 1.20 28.77 -8.39
C HIS A 6 2.53 28.00 -8.49
N PHE A 7 3.08 27.86 -9.69
CA PHE A 7 4.31 27.09 -9.94
C PHE A 7 5.27 27.90 -10.79
N ARG A 8 6.54 27.90 -10.42
CA ARG A 8 7.61 28.62 -11.12
C ARG A 8 7.88 28.03 -12.51
N ASP A 9 7.83 26.71 -12.58
CA ASP A 9 8.06 25.93 -13.79
C ASP A 9 7.38 24.57 -13.70
N ARG A 10 7.62 23.72 -14.70
CA ARG A 10 7.09 22.37 -14.76
C ARG A 10 7.66 21.48 -13.65
N GLU A 11 8.92 21.66 -13.27
CA GLU A 11 9.58 20.87 -12.23
C GLU A 11 8.98 21.17 -10.86
N ASP A 12 8.73 22.40 -10.55
CA ASP A 12 8.05 22.85 -9.32
C ASP A 12 6.64 22.23 -9.18
N LEU A 13 5.89 22.13 -10.29
CA LEU A 13 4.59 21.42 -10.30
C LEU A 13 4.76 19.93 -10.02
N LEU A 14 5.72 19.27 -10.67
CA LEU A 14 5.95 17.84 -10.51
C LEU A 14 6.40 17.49 -9.09
N GLU A 15 7.24 18.30 -8.49
CA GLU A 15 7.63 18.16 -7.07
C GLU A 15 6.42 18.34 -6.15
N ALA A 16 5.60 19.34 -6.36
CA ALA A 16 4.38 19.55 -5.56
C ALA A 16 3.36 18.40 -5.72
N MET A 17 3.26 17.81 -6.91
CA MET A 17 2.44 16.62 -7.13
C MET A 17 2.99 15.41 -6.38
N LEU A 18 4.30 15.23 -6.36
CA LEU A 18 4.96 14.15 -5.64
C LEU A 18 4.81 14.32 -4.12
N ASP A 19 4.98 15.55 -3.62
CA ASP A 19 4.75 15.88 -2.20
C ASP A 19 3.31 15.63 -1.77
N ALA A 20 2.34 16.01 -2.60
CA ALA A 20 0.91 15.74 -2.34
C ALA A 20 0.61 14.24 -2.34
N TRP A 21 1.21 13.50 -3.27
CA TRP A 21 1.10 12.05 -3.33
C TRP A 21 1.71 11.40 -2.08
N GLU A 22 2.92 11.79 -1.68
CA GLU A 22 3.56 11.31 -0.45
C GLU A 22 2.71 11.59 0.78
N SER A 23 2.22 12.82 0.93
CA SER A 23 1.39 13.20 2.08
C SER A 23 0.13 12.35 2.19
N GLY A 24 -0.55 12.09 1.09
CA GLY A 24 -1.73 11.22 1.05
C GLY A 24 -1.43 9.73 1.31
N HIS A 25 -0.15 9.33 1.29
CA HIS A 25 0.27 7.95 1.47
C HIS A 25 1.08 7.71 2.77
N VAL A 26 1.58 8.75 3.40
CA VAL A 26 2.24 8.70 4.72
C VAL A 26 1.21 8.61 5.84
N ASP A 27 0.02 9.18 5.67
CA ASP A 27 -1.10 9.08 6.61
C ASP A 27 -1.77 7.69 6.65
N TRP A 28 -0.98 6.63 6.44
CA TRP A 28 -1.31 5.28 6.89
C TRP A 28 -1.33 5.17 8.43
N ASN A 29 -0.99 6.24 9.11
CA ASN A 29 -1.38 6.47 10.48
C ASN A 29 -2.90 6.65 10.49
N VAL A 30 -3.60 5.55 10.30
CA VAL A 30 -4.97 5.45 10.78
C VAL A 30 -4.92 5.99 12.18
N ASP A 31 -5.66 7.07 12.42
CA ASP A 31 -5.61 7.79 13.69
C ASP A 31 -5.66 6.76 14.82
N GLU A 32 -4.52 6.57 15.50
CA GLU A 32 -4.36 5.53 16.54
C GLU A 32 -5.43 5.66 17.65
N ARG A 33 -6.20 6.74 17.61
CA ARG A 33 -7.23 7.09 18.58
C ARG A 33 -8.60 6.52 18.26
N GLU A 34 -8.92 6.18 17.01
CA GLU A 34 -10.25 5.71 16.60
C GLU A 34 -10.30 4.26 16.12
N VAL A 35 -9.17 3.63 15.81
CA VAL A 35 -9.16 2.34 15.16
C VAL A 35 -8.98 1.20 16.14
N HIS A 36 -10.01 0.43 16.21
CA HIS A 36 -10.14 -0.94 16.71
C HIS A 36 -9.00 -1.43 17.62
N ARG A 37 -9.31 -1.64 18.88
CA ARG A 37 -8.39 -2.18 19.88
C ARG A 37 -7.93 -3.61 19.60
N ASP A 38 -8.56 -4.29 18.65
CA ASP A 38 -8.21 -5.64 18.25
C ASP A 38 -7.42 -5.69 16.93
N PRO A 39 -6.50 -6.62 16.78
CA PRO A 39 -5.65 -6.75 15.59
C PRO A 39 -6.42 -6.99 14.28
N ALA A 40 -7.53 -7.74 14.34
CA ALA A 40 -8.34 -8.03 13.17
C ALA A 40 -9.02 -6.76 12.62
N GLY A 41 -9.47 -5.87 13.49
CA GLY A 41 -10.02 -4.59 13.11
C GLY A 41 -8.98 -3.66 12.48
N ARG A 42 -7.72 -3.68 12.96
CA ARG A 42 -6.62 -2.93 12.34
C ARG A 42 -6.32 -3.42 10.92
N TRP A 43 -6.30 -4.73 10.72
CA TRP A 43 -6.16 -5.29 9.38
C TRP A 43 -7.32 -4.87 8.45
N ALA A 44 -8.56 -4.94 8.92
CA ALA A 44 -9.72 -4.54 8.14
C ALA A 44 -9.64 -3.04 7.75
N GLY A 45 -9.26 -2.16 8.68
CA GLY A 45 -9.04 -0.74 8.42
C GLY A 45 -7.93 -0.49 7.40
N LEU A 46 -6.83 -1.22 7.49
CA LEU A 46 -5.74 -1.14 6.51
C LEU A 46 -6.20 -1.58 5.11
N VAL A 47 -6.93 -2.67 5.00
CA VAL A 47 -7.48 -3.15 3.72
C VAL A 47 -8.45 -2.12 3.12
N GLU A 48 -9.28 -1.49 3.93
CA GLU A 48 -10.19 -0.43 3.47
C GLU A 48 -9.42 0.80 2.97
N LEU A 49 -8.40 1.23 3.71
CA LEU A 49 -7.52 2.34 3.32
C LEU A 49 -6.82 2.06 1.99
N LEU A 50 -6.21 0.89 1.83
CA LEU A 50 -5.57 0.46 0.58
C LEU A 50 -6.56 0.42 -0.58
N SER A 51 -7.76 -0.07 -0.35
CA SER A 51 -8.81 -0.15 -1.36
C SER A 51 -9.33 1.23 -1.78
N SER A 52 -9.31 2.21 -0.89
CA SER A 52 -9.68 3.59 -1.20
C SER A 52 -8.59 4.32 -1.99
N ALA A 53 -7.32 4.09 -1.64
CA ALA A 53 -6.16 4.70 -2.30
C ALA A 53 -6.03 4.26 -3.78
N THR A 54 -6.39 3.03 -4.12
CA THR A 54 -6.28 2.50 -5.49
C THR A 54 -7.23 3.13 -6.51
N LYS A 55 -8.13 4.00 -6.09
CA LYS A 55 -8.99 4.76 -7.01
C LYS A 55 -8.29 5.93 -7.69
N SER A 56 -7.06 6.24 -7.28
CA SER A 56 -6.30 7.37 -7.83
C SER A 56 -5.51 6.96 -9.07
N SER A 57 -5.76 7.64 -10.19
CA SER A 57 -4.91 7.54 -11.40
C SER A 57 -3.50 8.11 -11.17
N LEU A 58 -3.28 8.79 -10.04
CA LEU A 58 -2.02 9.42 -9.71
C LEU A 58 -0.94 8.38 -9.35
N ASP A 59 -1.28 7.30 -8.63
CA ASP A 59 -0.34 6.21 -8.31
C ASP A 59 0.33 5.65 -9.56
N VAL A 60 -0.47 5.44 -10.59
CA VAL A 60 0.01 4.94 -11.87
C VAL A 60 0.99 5.88 -12.53
N ALA A 61 0.66 7.16 -12.53
CA ALA A 61 1.52 8.20 -13.12
C ALA A 61 2.85 8.28 -12.34
N ILE A 62 2.81 8.24 -11.01
CA ILE A 62 3.99 8.28 -10.15
C ILE A 62 4.85 7.02 -10.33
N PHE A 63 4.27 5.81 -10.36
CA PHE A 63 5.04 4.59 -10.60
C PHE A 63 5.63 4.52 -12.01
N SER A 64 4.96 5.08 -13.02
CA SER A 64 5.55 5.21 -14.35
C SER A 64 6.71 6.20 -14.35
N TRP A 65 6.57 7.33 -13.70
CA TRP A 65 7.60 8.35 -13.58
C TRP A 65 8.83 7.83 -12.80
N ALA A 66 8.61 7.07 -11.72
CA ALA A 66 9.67 6.44 -10.93
C ALA A 66 10.58 5.48 -11.72
N ARG A 67 10.10 4.96 -12.86
CA ARG A 67 10.92 4.12 -13.76
C ARG A 67 11.86 4.92 -14.64
N GLU A 68 11.58 6.21 -14.85
CA GLU A 68 12.30 7.09 -15.75
C GLU A 68 13.18 8.11 -14.99
N ASP A 69 12.85 8.37 -13.72
CA ASP A 69 13.51 9.36 -12.88
C ASP A 69 13.98 8.72 -11.57
N GLU A 70 15.31 8.69 -11.38
CA GLU A 70 15.94 8.06 -10.23
C GLU A 70 15.52 8.71 -8.89
N LYS A 71 15.37 10.04 -8.85
CA LYS A 71 14.95 10.75 -7.63
C LYS A 71 13.54 10.37 -7.23
N VAL A 72 12.64 10.30 -8.20
CA VAL A 72 11.26 9.85 -7.97
C VAL A 72 11.24 8.38 -7.53
N GLY A 73 12.05 7.53 -8.16
CA GLY A 73 12.22 6.14 -7.78
C GLY A 73 12.69 5.97 -6.34
N GLN A 74 13.64 6.79 -5.88
CA GLN A 74 14.10 6.79 -4.49
C GLN A 74 12.97 7.18 -3.52
N ARG A 75 12.20 8.23 -3.81
CA ARG A 75 11.06 8.66 -2.98
C ARG A 75 9.97 7.59 -2.90
N VAL A 76 9.64 6.96 -4.03
CA VAL A 76 8.68 5.84 -4.07
C VAL A 76 9.17 4.68 -3.21
N SER A 77 10.46 4.30 -3.32
CA SER A 77 11.07 3.24 -2.50
C SER A 77 11.01 3.53 -1.01
N GLU A 78 11.21 4.78 -0.59
CA GLU A 78 11.09 5.17 0.83
C GLU A 78 9.65 5.01 1.35
N ILE A 79 8.66 5.34 0.54
CA ILE A 79 7.25 5.12 0.89
C ILE A 79 6.93 3.63 0.97
N GLU A 80 7.39 2.83 0.02
CA GLU A 80 7.21 1.38 0.04
C GLU A 80 7.83 0.73 1.28
N LYS A 81 9.03 1.17 1.69
CA LYS A 81 9.67 0.71 2.95
C LYS A 81 8.83 1.04 4.17
N ARG A 82 8.31 2.28 4.27
CA ARG A 82 7.44 2.68 5.40
C ARG A 82 6.17 1.84 5.45
N ARG A 83 5.56 1.56 4.29
CA ARG A 83 4.37 0.71 4.17
C ARG A 83 4.66 -0.73 4.60
N SER A 84 5.78 -1.29 4.14
CA SER A 84 6.21 -2.63 4.55
C SER A 84 6.44 -2.71 6.05
N ALA A 85 7.09 -1.72 6.66
CA ALA A 85 7.30 -1.68 8.10
C ALA A 85 5.99 -1.58 8.90
N HIS A 86 5.01 -0.81 8.40
CA HIS A 86 3.69 -0.73 9.01
C HIS A 86 2.94 -2.07 8.90
N LEU A 87 2.95 -2.71 7.73
CA LEU A 87 2.37 -4.04 7.54
C LEU A 87 3.02 -5.07 8.45
N GLU A 88 4.34 -5.06 8.59
CA GLU A 88 5.08 -5.93 9.50
C GLU A 88 4.60 -5.76 10.94
N GLN A 89 4.41 -4.52 11.39
CA GLN A 89 3.86 -4.24 12.71
C GLN A 89 2.44 -4.83 12.86
N VAL A 90 1.56 -4.63 11.89
CA VAL A 90 0.20 -5.19 11.91
C VAL A 90 0.24 -6.72 11.98
N PHE A 91 1.10 -7.39 11.19
CA PHE A 91 1.24 -8.84 11.25
C PHE A 91 1.72 -9.34 12.62
N ARG A 92 2.70 -8.65 13.24
CA ARG A 92 3.14 -8.97 14.62
C ARG A 92 2.00 -8.84 15.63
N GLU A 93 1.18 -7.82 15.52
CA GLU A 93 0.05 -7.58 16.42
C GLU A 93 -1.06 -8.63 16.30
N ILE A 94 -1.25 -9.22 15.12
CA ILE A 94 -2.18 -10.34 14.91
C ILE A 94 -1.56 -11.71 15.24
N GLY A 95 -0.31 -11.75 15.75
CA GLY A 95 0.29 -12.94 16.36
C GLY A 95 1.32 -13.67 15.52
N PHE A 96 1.83 -13.08 14.43
CA PHE A 96 2.94 -13.66 13.66
C PHE A 96 4.27 -13.46 14.39
N THR A 97 5.23 -14.39 14.18
CA THR A 97 6.60 -14.17 14.64
C THR A 97 7.26 -13.02 13.88
N PRO A 98 8.35 -12.42 14.37
CA PRO A 98 9.04 -11.36 13.65
C PRO A 98 9.44 -11.75 12.22
N GLU A 99 9.96 -12.96 12.03
CA GLU A 99 10.38 -13.51 10.74
C GLU A 99 9.18 -13.68 9.80
N GLN A 100 8.10 -14.26 10.30
CA GLN A 100 6.85 -14.39 9.54
C GLN A 100 6.25 -13.04 9.18
N ALA A 101 6.24 -12.07 10.10
CA ALA A 101 5.71 -10.74 9.86
C ALA A 101 6.48 -10.02 8.75
N GLU A 102 7.81 -10.12 8.71
CA GLU A 102 8.65 -9.60 7.64
C GLU A 102 8.30 -10.25 6.29
N GLU A 103 8.27 -11.58 6.22
CA GLU A 103 7.98 -12.32 5.00
C GLU A 103 6.58 -12.01 4.46
N TRP A 104 5.56 -12.02 5.34
CA TRP A 104 4.19 -11.76 4.94
C TRP A 104 3.93 -10.30 4.57
N SER A 105 4.62 -9.35 5.20
CA SER A 105 4.52 -7.93 4.82
C SER A 105 5.07 -7.68 3.42
N GLN A 106 6.21 -8.25 3.08
CA GLN A 106 6.79 -8.19 1.74
C GLN A 106 5.86 -8.82 0.70
N SER A 107 5.31 -10.00 1.01
CA SER A 107 4.37 -10.69 0.13
C SER A 107 3.07 -9.89 -0.09
N ALA A 108 2.53 -9.28 0.95
CA ALA A 108 1.35 -8.41 0.85
C ALA A 108 1.61 -7.17 -0.04
N MET A 109 2.81 -6.58 0.06
CA MET A 109 3.22 -5.48 -0.81
C MET A 109 3.30 -5.91 -2.27
N LEU A 110 3.84 -7.09 -2.57
CA LEU A 110 3.87 -7.63 -3.94
C LEU A 110 2.47 -7.86 -4.49
N VAL A 111 1.56 -8.39 -3.67
CA VAL A 111 0.15 -8.57 -4.05
C VAL A 111 -0.51 -7.22 -4.35
N TYR A 112 -0.29 -6.22 -3.48
CA TYR A 112 -0.80 -4.87 -3.67
C TYR A 112 -0.30 -4.24 -4.98
N LEU A 113 1.02 -4.20 -5.20
CA LEU A 113 1.64 -3.60 -6.38
C LEU A 113 1.21 -4.32 -7.66
N GLY A 114 1.15 -5.66 -7.64
CA GLY A 114 0.69 -6.45 -8.78
C GLY A 114 -0.78 -6.22 -9.11
N TRP A 115 -1.63 -6.08 -8.09
CA TRP A 115 -3.05 -5.75 -8.29
C TRP A 115 -3.22 -4.35 -8.88
N VAL A 116 -2.53 -3.35 -8.35
CA VAL A 116 -2.57 -1.96 -8.84
C VAL A 116 -2.11 -1.88 -10.29
N ASP A 117 -0.96 -2.49 -10.62
CA ASP A 117 -0.43 -2.51 -11.97
C ASP A 117 -1.43 -3.16 -12.96
N ARG A 118 -2.00 -4.29 -12.59
CA ARG A 118 -2.98 -4.97 -13.44
C ARG A 118 -4.28 -4.18 -13.61
N ALA A 119 -4.85 -3.69 -12.52
CA ALA A 119 -6.09 -2.91 -12.56
C ALA A 119 -5.96 -1.62 -13.38
N THR A 120 -4.73 -1.10 -13.48
CA THR A 120 -4.40 0.06 -14.30
C THR A 120 -4.38 -0.25 -15.78
N ARG A 121 -3.77 -1.38 -16.15
CA ARG A 121 -3.59 -1.77 -17.56
C ARG A 121 -4.81 -2.48 -18.16
N ASP A 122 -5.65 -3.09 -17.32
CA ASP A 122 -6.76 -3.93 -17.72
C ASP A 122 -8.08 -3.40 -17.15
N ALA A 123 -8.81 -2.64 -17.96
CA ALA A 123 -10.10 -2.07 -17.57
C ALA A 123 -11.14 -3.16 -17.21
N THR A 124 -11.11 -4.29 -17.90
CA THR A 124 -12.00 -5.44 -17.62
C THR A 124 -11.68 -6.05 -16.27
N PHE A 125 -10.39 -6.21 -15.94
CA PHE A 125 -9.99 -6.69 -14.61
C PHE A 125 -10.40 -5.70 -13.52
N ARG A 126 -10.25 -4.40 -13.74
CA ARG A 126 -10.65 -3.36 -12.78
C ARG A 126 -12.17 -3.36 -12.52
N GLU A 127 -12.98 -3.63 -13.54
CA GLU A 127 -14.44 -3.60 -13.44
C GLU A 127 -15.04 -4.92 -12.91
N PHE A 128 -14.52 -6.06 -13.37
CA PHE A 128 -15.10 -7.38 -13.11
C PHE A 128 -14.17 -8.33 -12.36
N GLY A 129 -12.93 -7.94 -12.11
CA GLY A 129 -11.98 -8.72 -11.32
C GLY A 129 -12.26 -8.64 -9.82
N PRO A 130 -11.55 -9.44 -9.02
CA PRO A 130 -11.64 -9.34 -7.56
C PRO A 130 -11.15 -7.97 -7.09
N SER A 131 -11.85 -7.37 -6.14
CA SER A 131 -11.38 -6.15 -5.50
C SER A 131 -10.08 -6.37 -4.74
N LEU A 132 -9.29 -5.32 -4.54
CA LEU A 132 -8.08 -5.40 -3.73
C LEU A 132 -8.39 -5.89 -2.30
N ALA A 133 -9.49 -5.43 -1.72
CA ALA A 133 -9.95 -5.85 -0.40
C ALA A 133 -10.18 -7.37 -0.33
N GLU A 134 -10.84 -7.95 -1.33
CA GLU A 134 -11.05 -9.40 -1.38
C GLU A 134 -9.75 -10.17 -1.52
N VAL A 135 -8.83 -9.70 -2.37
CA VAL A 135 -7.52 -10.36 -2.57
C VAL A 135 -6.70 -10.33 -1.30
N LEU A 136 -6.56 -9.16 -0.65
CA LEU A 136 -5.80 -9.01 0.58
C LEU A 136 -6.44 -9.75 1.76
N SER A 137 -7.77 -9.76 1.87
CA SER A 137 -8.46 -10.52 2.93
C SER A 137 -8.22 -12.02 2.78
N ARG A 138 -8.31 -12.57 1.57
CA ARG A 138 -7.98 -13.97 1.30
C ARG A 138 -6.51 -14.29 1.57
N PHE A 139 -5.61 -13.36 1.23
CA PHE A 139 -4.18 -13.49 1.48
C PHE A 139 -3.89 -13.63 2.97
N VAL A 140 -4.45 -12.76 3.82
CA VAL A 140 -4.23 -12.83 5.28
C VAL A 140 -4.87 -14.07 5.91
N LEU A 141 -6.04 -14.50 5.44
CA LEU A 141 -6.64 -15.75 5.90
C LEU A 141 -5.73 -16.94 5.61
N ALA A 142 -5.14 -16.99 4.41
CA ALA A 142 -4.18 -18.04 4.05
C ALA A 142 -2.92 -17.97 4.91
N ALA A 143 -2.36 -16.77 5.12
CA ALA A 143 -1.20 -16.54 5.97
C ALA A 143 -1.44 -17.02 7.42
N SER A 144 -2.57 -16.64 8.02
CA SER A 144 -2.93 -17.03 9.38
C SER A 144 -3.10 -18.55 9.51
N CYS A 145 -3.66 -19.20 8.49
CA CYS A 145 -3.82 -20.66 8.47
C CYS A 145 -2.46 -21.37 8.42
N LEU A 146 -1.53 -20.90 7.60
CA LEU A 146 -0.19 -21.47 7.47
C LEU A 146 0.63 -21.25 8.75
N ALA A 147 0.62 -20.06 9.31
CA ALA A 147 1.31 -19.76 10.57
C ALA A 147 0.84 -20.68 11.73
N SER A 148 -0.47 -20.93 11.81
CA SER A 148 -1.03 -21.84 12.82
C SER A 148 -0.58 -23.29 12.64
N GLN A 149 -0.37 -23.73 11.41
CA GLN A 149 0.11 -25.10 11.13
C GLN A 149 1.59 -25.30 11.48
N GLU A 150 2.40 -24.26 11.34
CA GLU A 150 3.83 -24.33 11.70
C GLU A 150 4.02 -24.46 13.21
N VAL A 151 3.22 -23.73 14.01
CA VAL A 151 3.23 -23.84 15.49
C VAL A 151 2.86 -25.25 15.96
N LEU A 152 1.94 -25.93 15.26
CA LEU A 152 1.51 -27.31 15.63
C LEU A 152 2.53 -28.40 15.22
N ARG A 153 3.54 -28.07 14.41
CA ARG A 153 4.58 -29.01 13.97
C ARG A 153 5.85 -28.98 14.81
N GLN A 154 5.97 -28.01 15.72
CA GLN A 154 7.08 -27.89 16.69
C GLN A 154 6.71 -28.56 18.00
#